data_4fefe196d094f9f69f6e48712747c021
#
_entry.id   4fefe196d094f9f69f6e48712747c021
#
_cell.length_a   1.000
_cell.length_b   1.000
_cell.length_c   1.000
_cell.angle_alpha   90.00
_cell.angle_beta   90.00
_cell.angle_gamma   90.00
#
_symmetry.space_group_name_H-M   'P 1'
#
loop_
_entity.id
_entity.type
_entity.pdbx_description
1 polymer ?
#
loop_
_entity_poly.entity_id
_entity_poly.type
_entity_poly.pdbx_seq_one_letter_code
_entity_poly.pdbx_strand_id
1 'polypeptide(L)'
;DVCSSDLAKMGHWEYIEEEMRQITEICRAHQVISKVIFENCYLEKEEIKKLAEIAKSVKPDFIKTSTGFGTGGATLEDVRLMKETVGDDVKVKAAGGVRDWETCKAMIEAGAERIGTSSSIHILEGFRAERGESL
;
A
#
# COMPACT_ATOMS: atom_id res chain seq x y z
N ASP A 1 -3.25 5.05 10.53
CA ASP A 1 -3.76 4.56 9.25
C ASP A 1 -5.15 5.13 8.97
N VAL A 2 -5.44 5.42 7.70
CA VAL A 2 -6.74 5.93 7.23
C VAL A 2 -7.17 5.10 6.04
N CYS A 3 -8.45 4.69 6.01
CA CYS A 3 -9.03 3.94 4.89
C CYS A 3 -9.98 4.85 4.11
N SER A 4 -9.78 4.94 2.79
CA SER A 4 -10.48 5.87 1.90
C SER A 4 -11.46 5.21 0.92
N SER A 5 -11.63 3.88 0.96
CA SER A 5 -12.38 3.15 -0.05
C SER A 5 -13.85 3.55 -0.15
N ASP A 6 -14.53 3.69 0.99
CA ASP A 6 -15.96 4.03 1.00
C ASP A 6 -16.22 5.40 0.39
N LEU A 7 -15.42 6.39 0.77
CA LEU A 7 -15.52 7.75 0.25
C LEU A 7 -15.18 7.80 -1.25
N ALA A 8 -14.22 7.02 -1.71
CA ALA A 8 -13.85 6.91 -3.11
C ALA A 8 -15.02 6.34 -3.95
N LYS A 9 -15.69 5.29 -3.45
CA LYS A 9 -16.86 4.71 -4.10
C LYS A 9 -18.02 5.72 -4.22
N MET A 10 -18.13 6.64 -3.27
CA MET A 10 -19.15 7.69 -3.28
C MET A 10 -18.73 8.92 -4.09
N GLY A 11 -17.52 8.96 -4.63
CA GLY A 11 -17.02 10.08 -5.42
C GLY A 11 -16.65 11.33 -4.60
N HIS A 12 -16.44 11.20 -3.30
CA HIS A 12 -16.10 12.32 -2.41
C HIS A 12 -14.58 12.64 -2.43
N TRP A 13 -14.04 12.93 -3.60
CA TRP A 13 -12.61 13.10 -3.83
C TRP A 13 -12.02 14.30 -3.07
N GLU A 14 -12.73 15.42 -3.03
CA GLU A 14 -12.28 16.62 -2.31
C GLU A 14 -12.21 16.38 -0.80
N TYR A 15 -13.18 15.65 -0.26
CA TYR A 15 -13.20 15.26 1.15
C TYR A 15 -12.04 14.33 1.49
N ILE A 16 -11.77 13.35 0.62
CA ILE A 16 -10.64 12.43 0.77
C ILE A 16 -9.31 13.20 0.79
N GLU A 17 -9.14 14.11 -0.15
CA GLU A 17 -7.91 14.92 -0.23
C GLU A 17 -7.70 15.73 1.05
N GLU A 18 -8.73 16.40 1.53
CA GLU A 18 -8.65 17.23 2.73
C GLU A 18 -8.39 16.37 3.98
N GLU A 19 -9.08 15.24 4.14
CA GLU A 19 -8.84 14.31 5.24
C GLU A 19 -7.41 13.77 5.22
N MET A 20 -6.95 13.34 4.06
CA MET A 20 -5.59 12.85 3.87
C MET A 20 -4.56 13.93 4.20
N ARG A 21 -4.80 15.17 3.78
CA ARG A 21 -3.93 16.33 4.05
C ARG A 21 -3.84 16.61 5.54
N GLN A 22 -4.96 16.71 6.23
CA GLN A 22 -4.99 16.99 7.66
C GLN A 22 -4.24 15.92 8.46
N ILE A 23 -4.46 14.65 8.18
CA ILE A 23 -3.79 13.55 8.88
C ILE A 23 -2.29 13.55 8.57
N THR A 24 -1.92 13.76 7.32
CA THR A 24 -0.51 13.81 6.91
C THR A 24 0.23 14.96 7.61
N GLU A 25 -0.39 16.12 7.70
CA GLU A 25 0.19 17.29 8.39
C GLU A 25 0.35 17.05 9.88
N ILE A 26 -0.65 16.47 10.55
CA ILE A 26 -0.59 16.12 11.97
C ILE A 26 0.53 15.10 12.21
N CYS A 27 0.61 14.05 11.41
CA CYS A 27 1.66 13.03 11.54
C CYS A 27 3.05 13.65 11.35
N ARG A 28 3.19 14.53 10.37
CA ARG A 28 4.45 15.21 10.09
C ARG A 28 4.87 16.13 11.25
N ALA A 29 3.93 16.88 11.82
CA ALA A 29 4.19 17.76 12.96
C ALA A 29 4.63 16.99 14.21
N HIS A 30 4.16 15.76 14.38
CA HIS A 30 4.51 14.89 15.51
C HIS A 30 5.60 13.87 15.16
N GLN A 31 6.21 13.94 13.97
CA GLN A 31 7.26 13.02 13.50
C GLN A 31 6.80 11.56 13.51
N VAL A 32 5.55 11.32 13.14
CA VAL A 32 4.92 9.99 13.06
C VAL A 32 4.67 9.63 11.60
N ILE A 33 4.91 8.38 11.23
CA ILE A 33 4.69 7.89 9.87
C ILE A 33 3.18 7.82 9.58
N SER A 34 2.77 8.41 8.46
CA SER A 34 1.40 8.35 7.97
C SER A 34 1.24 7.24 6.92
N LYS A 35 0.13 6.52 6.99
CA LYS A 35 -0.24 5.51 5.98
C LYS A 35 -1.71 5.66 5.62
N VAL A 36 -1.98 5.70 4.33
CA VAL A 36 -3.34 5.75 3.79
C VAL A 36 -3.67 4.40 3.18
N ILE A 37 -4.74 3.78 3.64
CA ILE A 37 -5.18 2.46 3.18
C ILE A 37 -6.24 2.65 2.11
N PHE A 38 -6.00 2.08 0.92
CA PHE A 38 -6.95 2.16 -0.20
C PHE A 38 -8.05 1.11 -0.09
N GLU A 39 -7.73 -0.09 0.40
CA GLU A 39 -8.59 -1.27 0.36
C GLU A 39 -8.99 -1.60 -1.08
N ASN A 40 -7.98 -1.90 -1.89
CA ASN A 40 -8.06 -2.06 -3.34
C ASN A 40 -9.12 -3.07 -3.81
N CYS A 41 -9.43 -4.08 -2.98
CA CYS A 41 -10.42 -5.10 -3.34
C CYS A 41 -11.83 -4.52 -3.57
N TYR A 42 -12.11 -3.32 -3.08
CA TYR A 42 -13.39 -2.62 -3.27
C TYR A 42 -13.34 -1.54 -4.36
N LEU A 43 -12.18 -1.34 -4.99
CA LEU A 43 -11.96 -0.23 -5.91
C LEU A 43 -11.73 -0.70 -7.34
N GLU A 44 -12.19 0.10 -8.31
CA GLU A 44 -11.81 -0.04 -9.71
C GLU A 44 -10.41 0.54 -9.93
N LYS A 45 -9.75 0.14 -11.01
CA LYS A 45 -8.39 0.61 -11.33
C LYS A 45 -8.30 2.14 -11.44
N GLU A 46 -9.31 2.76 -12.01
CA GLU A 46 -9.38 4.22 -12.14
C GLU A 46 -9.52 4.92 -10.80
N GLU A 47 -10.24 4.31 -9.86
CA GLU A 47 -10.38 4.82 -8.49
C GLU A 47 -9.05 4.69 -7.74
N ILE A 48 -8.34 3.58 -7.88
CA ILE A 48 -7.01 3.38 -7.29
C ILE A 48 -6.04 4.43 -7.83
N LYS A 49 -6.03 4.65 -9.13
CA LYS A 49 -5.18 5.65 -9.77
C LYS A 49 -5.48 7.05 -9.24
N LYS A 50 -6.75 7.41 -9.14
CA LYS A 50 -7.16 8.73 -8.64
C LYS A 50 -6.76 8.94 -7.18
N LEU A 51 -6.93 7.93 -6.32
CA LEU A 51 -6.45 7.98 -4.94
C LEU A 51 -4.92 8.14 -4.88
N ALA A 52 -4.20 7.44 -5.74
CA ALA A 52 -2.74 7.55 -5.81
C ALA A 52 -2.29 8.94 -6.29
N GLU A 53 -2.99 9.54 -7.23
CA GLU A 53 -2.73 10.92 -7.67
C GLU A 53 -2.94 11.93 -6.53
N ILE A 54 -4.00 11.76 -5.75
CA ILE A 54 -4.26 12.58 -4.55
C ILE A 54 -3.13 12.38 -3.54
N ALA A 55 -2.73 11.14 -3.27
CA ALA A 55 -1.64 10.84 -2.35
C ALA A 55 -0.32 11.44 -2.81
N LYS A 56 -0.04 11.42 -4.11
CA LYS A 56 1.15 12.06 -4.68
C LYS A 56 1.18 13.58 -4.39
N SER A 57 0.04 14.24 -4.45
CA SER A 57 -0.11 15.65 -4.14
C SER A 57 0.05 15.96 -2.65
N VAL A 58 -0.58 15.16 -1.79
CA VAL A 58 -0.60 15.35 -0.33
C VAL A 58 0.70 14.86 0.33
N LYS A 59 1.29 13.79 -0.19
CA LYS A 59 2.55 13.17 0.27
C LYS A 59 2.49 12.58 1.68
N PRO A 60 1.53 11.66 1.98
CA PRO A 60 1.69 10.78 3.13
C PRO A 60 2.96 9.93 2.95
N ASP A 61 3.46 9.34 4.01
CA ASP A 61 4.67 8.50 3.90
C ASP A 61 4.41 7.25 3.08
N PHE A 62 3.26 6.60 3.30
CA PHE A 62 2.87 5.36 2.63
C PHE A 62 1.44 5.39 2.13
N ILE A 63 1.22 4.72 1.01
CA ILE A 63 -0.09 4.21 0.61
C ILE A 63 -0.06 2.68 0.72
N LYS A 64 -1.14 2.10 1.22
CA LYS A 64 -1.23 0.67 1.51
C LYS A 64 -2.39 0.05 0.75
N THR A 65 -2.18 -1.13 0.18
CA THR A 65 -3.21 -1.80 -0.64
C THR A 65 -4.43 -2.25 0.17
N SER A 66 -4.23 -2.78 1.35
CA SER A 66 -5.28 -3.54 2.06
C SER A 66 -5.09 -3.52 3.57
N THR A 67 -6.21 -3.64 4.30
CA THR A 67 -6.20 -3.79 5.77
C THR A 67 -5.85 -5.23 6.20
N GLY A 68 -6.16 -6.21 5.38
CA GLY A 68 -6.16 -7.63 5.73
C GLY A 68 -7.53 -8.18 6.13
N PHE A 69 -8.53 -7.30 6.29
CA PHE A 69 -9.90 -7.66 6.68
C PHE A 69 -10.89 -7.59 5.52
N GLY A 70 -10.48 -7.08 4.35
CA GLY A 70 -11.31 -7.04 3.15
C GLY A 70 -11.40 -8.38 2.44
N THR A 71 -12.14 -8.43 1.33
CA THR A 71 -12.37 -9.62 0.53
C THR A 71 -11.17 -10.03 -0.31
N GLY A 72 -10.17 -9.16 -0.45
CA GLY A 72 -8.94 -9.43 -1.21
C GLY A 72 -7.75 -8.71 -0.62
N GLY A 73 -6.57 -9.03 -1.13
CA GLY A 73 -5.30 -8.46 -0.72
C GLY A 73 -4.56 -7.76 -1.85
N ALA A 74 -3.25 -7.64 -1.70
CA ALA A 74 -2.39 -7.02 -2.70
C ALA A 74 -2.34 -7.85 -3.99
N THR A 75 -2.35 -7.17 -5.12
CA THR A 75 -2.08 -7.76 -6.43
C THR A 75 -0.89 -7.04 -7.07
N LEU A 76 -0.17 -7.75 -7.93
CA LEU A 76 0.98 -7.15 -8.64
C LEU A 76 0.55 -5.97 -9.50
N GLU A 77 -0.58 -6.09 -10.16
CA GLU A 77 -1.14 -5.04 -11.01
C GLU A 77 -1.43 -3.77 -10.22
N ASP A 78 -2.09 -3.91 -9.06
CA ASP A 78 -2.42 -2.77 -8.20
C ASP A 78 -1.16 -2.11 -7.64
N VAL A 79 -0.20 -2.90 -7.18
CA VAL A 79 1.07 -2.37 -6.64
C VAL A 79 1.83 -1.60 -7.72
N ARG A 80 1.90 -2.12 -8.94
CA ARG A 80 2.52 -1.41 -10.07
C ARG A 80 1.80 -0.10 -10.35
N LEU A 81 0.48 -0.13 -10.46
CA LEU A 81 -0.33 1.05 -10.71
C LEU A 81 -0.11 2.13 -9.65
N MET A 82 -0.13 1.73 -8.38
CA MET A 82 0.12 2.66 -7.27
C MET A 82 1.53 3.25 -7.35
N LYS A 83 2.55 2.41 -7.56
CA LYS A 83 3.95 2.87 -7.63
C LYS A 83 4.22 3.75 -8.85
N GLU A 84 3.72 3.38 -10.00
CA GLU A 84 3.87 4.19 -11.22
C GLU A 84 3.22 5.57 -11.05
N THR A 85 2.09 5.62 -10.36
CA THR A 85 1.37 6.88 -10.14
C THR A 85 2.07 7.79 -9.15
N VAL A 86 2.52 7.26 -8.00
CA VAL A 86 3.14 8.09 -6.95
C VAL A 86 4.63 8.33 -7.16
N GLY A 87 5.32 7.51 -7.95
CA GLY A 87 6.76 7.63 -8.16
C GLY A 87 7.55 7.51 -6.84
N ASP A 88 8.46 8.43 -6.62
CA ASP A 88 9.29 8.49 -5.42
C ASP A 88 8.73 9.41 -4.32
N ASP A 89 7.61 10.07 -4.59
CA ASP A 89 6.99 11.00 -3.63
C ASP A 89 6.35 10.29 -2.44
N VAL A 90 5.83 9.08 -2.66
CA VAL A 90 5.15 8.28 -1.65
C VAL A 90 5.59 6.83 -1.78
N LYS A 91 5.72 6.13 -0.67
CA LYS A 91 6.07 4.70 -0.65
C LYS A 91 4.83 3.83 -0.69
N VAL A 92 4.97 2.63 -1.25
CA VAL A 92 3.87 1.66 -1.37
C VAL A 92 4.08 0.49 -0.41
N LYS A 93 3.05 0.18 0.38
CA LYS A 93 3.00 -1.02 1.21
C LYS A 93 2.01 -2.01 0.62
N ALA A 94 2.50 -3.20 0.27
CA ALA A 94 1.67 -4.32 -0.17
C ALA A 94 1.30 -5.20 1.02
N ALA A 95 0.02 -5.43 1.22
CA ALA A 95 -0.49 -6.23 2.33
C ALA A 95 -1.67 -7.10 1.90
N GLY A 96 -1.79 -8.26 2.54
CA GLY A 96 -2.83 -9.24 2.25
C GLY A 96 -2.42 -10.22 1.16
N GLY A 97 -2.43 -11.49 1.49
CA GLY A 97 -2.12 -12.57 0.56
C GLY A 97 -0.63 -12.83 0.30
N VAL A 98 0.26 -12.12 0.94
CA VAL A 98 1.71 -12.32 0.81
C VAL A 98 2.15 -13.37 1.83
N ARG A 99 2.31 -14.62 1.39
CA ARG A 99 2.50 -15.78 2.28
C ARG A 99 3.81 -16.53 2.07
N ASP A 100 4.52 -16.27 0.98
CA ASP A 100 5.77 -16.92 0.64
C ASP A 100 6.78 -15.93 0.05
N TRP A 101 8.01 -16.37 -0.10
CA TRP A 101 9.09 -15.54 -0.62
C TRP A 101 8.88 -15.15 -2.08
N GLU A 102 8.38 -16.06 -2.90
CA GLU A 102 8.15 -15.78 -4.33
C GLU A 102 7.14 -14.64 -4.51
N THR A 103 6.02 -14.68 -3.80
CA THR A 103 5.02 -13.61 -3.81
C THR A 103 5.59 -12.31 -3.26
N CYS A 104 6.32 -12.38 -2.15
CA CYS A 104 6.96 -11.22 -1.54
C CYS A 104 7.95 -10.56 -2.51
N LYS A 105 8.81 -11.33 -3.13
CA LYS A 105 9.79 -10.89 -4.14
C LYS A 105 9.08 -10.19 -5.31
N ALA A 106 8.03 -10.82 -5.83
CA ALA A 106 7.25 -10.25 -6.93
C ALA A 106 6.63 -8.90 -6.55
N MET A 107 6.13 -8.75 -5.32
CA MET A 107 5.59 -7.48 -4.84
C MET A 107 6.66 -6.39 -4.72
N ILE A 108 7.85 -6.74 -4.25
CA ILE A 108 9.00 -5.82 -4.20
C ILE A 108 9.40 -5.39 -5.62
N GLU A 109 9.50 -6.32 -6.54
CA GLU A 109 9.81 -6.04 -7.94
C GLU A 109 8.73 -5.18 -8.62
N ALA A 110 7.48 -5.31 -8.20
CA ALA A 110 6.37 -4.48 -8.66
C ALA A 110 6.41 -3.05 -8.10
N GLY A 111 7.23 -2.79 -7.07
CA GLY A 111 7.43 -1.46 -6.51
C GLY A 111 7.07 -1.31 -5.04
N ALA A 112 6.67 -2.37 -4.35
CA ALA A 112 6.40 -2.30 -2.92
C ALA A 112 7.70 -2.08 -2.13
N GLU A 113 7.69 -1.12 -1.25
CA GLU A 113 8.82 -0.76 -0.39
C GLU A 113 8.63 -1.28 1.04
N ARG A 114 7.44 -1.77 1.34
CA ARG A 114 7.11 -2.44 2.61
C ARG A 114 6.09 -3.54 2.35
N ILE A 115 6.22 -4.64 3.07
CA ILE A 115 5.32 -5.79 2.99
C ILE A 115 4.61 -5.98 4.33
N GLY A 116 3.29 -6.11 4.29
CA GLY A 116 2.48 -6.49 5.43
C GLY A 116 2.09 -7.96 5.31
N THR A 117 2.51 -8.79 6.26
CA THR A 117 2.28 -10.23 6.23
C THR A 117 2.24 -10.81 7.63
N SER A 118 1.50 -11.91 7.79
CA SER A 118 1.53 -12.77 8.96
C SER A 118 2.44 -13.99 8.79
N SER A 119 3.11 -14.11 7.64
CA SER A 119 3.95 -15.26 7.27
C SER A 119 5.43 -14.88 7.17
N SER A 120 5.89 -13.94 7.98
CA SER A 120 7.25 -13.38 7.88
C SER A 120 8.35 -14.43 8.05
N ILE A 121 8.18 -15.40 8.94
CA ILE A 121 9.15 -16.48 9.14
C ILE A 121 9.29 -17.34 7.88
N HIS A 122 8.17 -17.76 7.32
CA HIS A 122 8.14 -18.56 6.09
C HIS A 122 8.76 -17.81 4.89
N ILE A 123 8.49 -16.51 4.78
CA ILE A 123 9.08 -15.66 3.74
C ILE A 123 10.61 -15.58 3.92
N LEU A 124 11.10 -15.38 5.15
CA LEU A 124 12.54 -15.32 5.44
C LEU A 124 13.22 -16.65 5.16
N GLU A 125 12.59 -17.77 5.48
CA GLU A 125 13.09 -19.11 5.15
C GLU A 125 13.26 -19.27 3.64
N GLY A 126 12.27 -18.89 2.85
CA GLY A 126 12.33 -18.92 1.39
C GLY A 126 13.44 -18.02 0.83
N PHE A 127 13.59 -16.83 1.37
CA PHE A 127 14.65 -15.90 1.00
C PHE A 127 16.04 -16.49 1.27
N ARG A 128 16.26 -17.07 2.45
CA ARG A 128 17.51 -17.71 2.81
C ARG A 128 17.81 -18.90 1.92
N ALA A 129 16.80 -19.72 1.66
CA ALA A 129 16.95 -20.89 0.77
C ALA A 129 17.39 -20.47 -0.64
N GLU A 130 16.80 -19.40 -1.20
CA GLU A 130 17.18 -18.88 -2.51
C GLU A 130 18.65 -18.42 -2.52
N ARG A 131 19.14 -17.87 -1.42
CA ARG A 131 20.53 -17.43 -1.28
C ARG A 131 21.51 -18.56 -0.94
N GLY A 132 21.03 -19.78 -0.75
CA GLY A 132 21.86 -20.91 -0.34
C GLY A 132 22.32 -20.84 1.12
N GLU A 133 21.63 -20.06 1.97
CA GLU A 133 21.95 -19.94 3.40
C GLU A 133 21.26 -21.02 4.22
N SER A 134 21.95 -21.54 5.24
CA SER A 134 21.35 -22.46 6.19
C SER A 134 20.33 -21.74 7.09
N LEU A 135 19.24 -22.42 7.40
CA LEU A 135 18.22 -21.94 8.31
C LEU A 135 18.63 -22.13 9.77
#